data_c01f7e61ca7d1b7ea1141be9913a2503
#
_entry.id   c01f7e61ca7d1b7ea1141be9913a2503
#
_cell.length_a   1.000
_cell.length_b   1.000
_cell.length_c   1.000
_cell.angle_alpha   90.00
_cell.angle_beta   90.00
_cell.angle_gamma   90.00
#
_symmetry.space_group_name_H-M   'P 1'
#
loop_
_entity.id
_entity.type
_entity.pdbx_description
1 polymer ?
#
loop_
_entity_poly.entity_id
_entity_poly.type
_entity_poly.pdbx_seq_one_letter_code
_entity_poly.pdbx_strand_id
1 'polypeptide(L)'
;VFKWTNTILGGGDPDFVTSYEDLMGQALEMFMYAQALGEARKADPQDDITSIMMAAEVDGEQLTAQEFGSFFILLVVAGNETTRNAISHGMKALTDFPDQKAIWFDDFDAHSKTAVEEIVRWGTPVIHFRRTATEDTEIAGQPIAAGEKVVMWYNSGNRDDRVFENPYTFDVRREPHPAQIGFGAGGPHFCLGANLARREITVMFDVIRERLPSLRITGEPDYLQSGFINGIKRLQCAWD
;
A
#
# COMPACT_ATOMS: atom_id res chain seq x y z
N VAL A 1 -6.64 -2.35 -15.55
CA VAL A 1 -6.41 -2.35 -14.09
C VAL A 1 -5.82 -1.02 -13.65
N PHE A 2 -4.64 -0.63 -14.13
CA PHE A 2 -3.92 0.58 -13.70
C PHE A 2 -4.77 1.87 -13.77
N LYS A 3 -5.54 2.07 -14.86
CA LYS A 3 -6.47 3.20 -14.98
C LYS A 3 -7.52 3.19 -13.88
N TRP A 4 -8.14 2.05 -13.61
CA TRP A 4 -9.19 1.91 -12.59
C TRP A 4 -8.66 2.22 -11.20
N THR A 5 -7.49 1.69 -10.82
CA THR A 5 -6.91 1.93 -9.48
C THR A 5 -6.52 3.38 -9.28
N ASN A 6 -5.93 4.02 -10.29
CA ASN A 6 -5.63 5.45 -10.23
C ASN A 6 -6.89 6.30 -10.04
N THR A 7 -7.98 5.98 -10.77
CA THR A 7 -9.24 6.71 -10.65
C THR A 7 -9.88 6.49 -9.28
N ILE A 8 -9.96 5.25 -8.80
CA ILE A 8 -10.62 4.92 -7.53
C ILE A 8 -9.87 5.53 -6.34
N LEU A 9 -8.55 5.41 -6.28
CA LEU A 9 -7.75 5.95 -5.17
C LEU A 9 -7.42 7.43 -5.32
N GLY A 10 -7.41 7.92 -6.56
CA GLY A 10 -7.21 9.33 -6.90
C GLY A 10 -8.50 10.15 -6.95
N GLY A 11 -9.58 9.67 -6.36
CA GLY A 11 -10.93 10.28 -6.48
C GLY A 11 -11.05 11.74 -6.05
N GLY A 12 -10.05 12.28 -5.35
CA GLY A 12 -9.96 13.70 -4.98
C GLY A 12 -9.00 14.52 -5.86
N ASP A 13 -8.30 13.88 -6.79
CA ASP A 13 -7.28 14.53 -7.63
C ASP A 13 -7.83 14.82 -9.04
N PRO A 14 -7.83 16.09 -9.49
CA PRO A 14 -8.39 16.46 -10.78
C PRO A 14 -7.64 15.86 -11.99
N ASP A 15 -6.41 15.36 -11.82
CA ASP A 15 -5.69 14.67 -12.89
C ASP A 15 -6.26 13.26 -13.18
N PHE A 16 -6.98 12.67 -12.22
CA PHE A 16 -7.49 11.30 -12.33
C PHE A 16 -9.02 11.23 -12.40
N VAL A 17 -9.72 12.17 -11.82
CA VAL A 17 -11.19 12.17 -11.73
C VAL A 17 -11.75 13.53 -12.12
N THR A 18 -12.59 13.55 -13.13
CA THR A 18 -13.25 14.78 -13.62
C THR A 18 -14.64 15.00 -13.01
N SER A 19 -15.30 13.92 -12.60
CA SER A 19 -16.63 13.96 -11.99
C SER A 19 -16.91 12.73 -11.14
N TYR A 20 -17.94 12.80 -10.30
CA TYR A 20 -18.42 11.64 -9.53
C TYR A 20 -18.93 10.51 -10.44
N GLU A 21 -19.56 10.87 -11.57
CA GLU A 21 -20.04 9.92 -12.57
C GLU A 21 -18.88 9.15 -13.22
N ASP A 22 -17.75 9.81 -13.50
CA ASP A 22 -16.54 9.18 -14.02
C ASP A 22 -15.98 8.16 -13.01
N LEU A 23 -15.86 8.54 -11.73
CA LEU A 23 -15.43 7.65 -10.65
C LEU A 23 -16.32 6.40 -10.57
N MET A 24 -17.63 6.59 -10.53
CA MET A 24 -18.59 5.49 -10.45
C MET A 24 -18.59 4.62 -11.69
N GLY A 25 -18.42 5.22 -12.87
CA GLY A 25 -18.29 4.50 -14.14
C GLY A 25 -17.08 3.56 -14.16
N GLN A 26 -15.92 4.05 -13.71
CA GLN A 26 -14.71 3.24 -13.64
C GLN A 26 -14.82 2.10 -12.60
N ALA A 27 -15.45 2.35 -11.45
CA ALA A 27 -15.70 1.33 -10.44
C ALA A 27 -16.64 0.23 -10.96
N LEU A 28 -17.71 0.63 -11.68
CA LEU A 28 -18.65 -0.31 -12.29
C LEU A 28 -17.97 -1.14 -13.41
N GLU A 29 -17.16 -0.51 -14.26
CA GLU A 29 -16.41 -1.22 -15.31
C GLU A 29 -15.51 -2.30 -14.71
N MET A 30 -14.78 -1.97 -13.64
CA MET A 30 -13.93 -2.92 -12.93
C MET A 30 -14.75 -4.05 -12.29
N PHE A 31 -15.89 -3.73 -11.70
CA PHE A 31 -16.79 -4.73 -11.12
C PHE A 31 -17.33 -5.71 -12.17
N MET A 32 -17.77 -5.20 -13.32
CA MET A 32 -18.26 -6.03 -14.44
C MET A 32 -17.12 -6.92 -15.00
N TYR A 33 -15.91 -6.39 -15.10
CA TYR A 33 -14.75 -7.18 -15.50
C TYR A 33 -14.50 -8.33 -14.51
N ALA A 34 -14.54 -8.04 -13.21
CA ALA A 34 -14.37 -9.06 -12.18
C ALA A 34 -15.42 -10.18 -12.29
N GLN A 35 -16.69 -9.82 -12.47
CA GLN A 35 -17.77 -10.80 -12.64
C GLN A 35 -17.54 -11.68 -13.88
N ALA A 36 -17.22 -11.07 -15.02
CA ALA A 36 -16.94 -11.83 -16.24
C ALA A 36 -15.73 -12.77 -16.08
N LEU A 37 -14.68 -12.33 -15.40
CA LEU A 37 -13.52 -13.15 -15.09
C LEU A 37 -13.89 -14.32 -14.15
N GLY A 38 -14.68 -14.07 -13.12
CA GLY A 38 -15.15 -15.10 -12.19
C GLY A 38 -15.96 -16.18 -12.90
N GLU A 39 -16.92 -15.81 -13.75
CA GLU A 39 -17.72 -16.76 -14.53
C GLU A 39 -16.84 -17.55 -15.53
N ALA A 40 -15.89 -16.91 -16.18
CA ALA A 40 -14.96 -17.60 -17.06
C ALA A 40 -14.11 -18.63 -16.31
N ARG A 41 -13.68 -18.34 -15.09
CA ARG A 41 -12.90 -19.26 -14.24
C ARG A 41 -13.73 -20.36 -13.62
N LYS A 42 -15.04 -20.18 -13.42
CA LYS A 42 -15.95 -21.27 -13.06
C LYS A 42 -16.11 -22.27 -14.19
N ALA A 43 -16.24 -21.77 -15.43
CA ALA A 43 -16.40 -22.61 -16.63
C ALA A 43 -15.10 -23.34 -17.03
N ASP A 44 -13.96 -22.69 -16.89
CA ASP A 44 -12.63 -23.21 -17.26
C ASP A 44 -11.60 -22.77 -16.19
N PRO A 45 -11.45 -23.54 -15.08
CA PRO A 45 -10.53 -23.26 -14.00
C PRO A 45 -9.06 -23.23 -14.49
N GLN A 46 -8.31 -22.21 -14.05
CA GLN A 46 -6.89 -22.03 -14.33
C GLN A 46 -6.08 -22.14 -13.03
N ASP A 47 -4.75 -22.20 -13.14
CA ASP A 47 -3.85 -22.10 -11.98
C ASP A 47 -3.67 -20.62 -11.60
N ASP A 48 -4.76 -20.01 -11.08
CA ASP A 48 -4.78 -18.63 -10.64
C ASP A 48 -5.66 -18.42 -9.40
N ILE A 49 -5.43 -17.29 -8.72
CA ILE A 49 -6.13 -16.92 -7.49
C ILE A 49 -7.65 -16.77 -7.71
N THR A 50 -8.08 -16.36 -8.91
CA THR A 50 -9.50 -16.25 -9.24
C THR A 50 -10.17 -17.60 -9.22
N SER A 51 -9.57 -18.61 -9.85
CA SER A 51 -10.08 -19.99 -9.85
C SER A 51 -10.15 -20.56 -8.42
N ILE A 52 -9.10 -20.31 -7.62
CA ILE A 52 -9.08 -20.74 -6.21
C ILE A 52 -10.22 -20.10 -5.43
N MET A 53 -10.43 -18.80 -5.58
CA MET A 53 -11.49 -18.07 -4.89
C MET A 53 -12.89 -18.51 -5.34
N MET A 54 -13.08 -18.72 -6.64
CA MET A 54 -14.37 -19.16 -7.19
C MET A 54 -14.74 -20.59 -6.78
N ALA A 55 -13.75 -21.43 -6.43
CA ALA A 55 -13.94 -22.78 -5.92
C ALA A 55 -13.98 -22.84 -4.40
N ALA A 56 -13.56 -21.79 -3.70
CA ALA A 56 -13.51 -21.76 -2.24
C ALA A 56 -14.91 -21.83 -1.63
N GLU A 57 -15.02 -22.59 -0.53
CA GLU A 57 -16.22 -22.74 0.25
C GLU A 57 -15.91 -22.38 1.71
N VAL A 58 -16.73 -21.53 2.30
CA VAL A 58 -16.64 -21.11 3.70
C VAL A 58 -17.98 -21.40 4.36
N ASP A 59 -17.98 -22.22 5.40
CA ASP A 59 -19.19 -22.65 6.12
C ASP A 59 -20.27 -23.29 5.21
N GLY A 60 -19.86 -23.95 4.13
CA GLY A 60 -20.74 -24.59 3.15
C GLY A 60 -21.27 -23.66 2.06
N GLU A 61 -20.82 -22.43 2.02
CA GLU A 61 -21.24 -21.43 1.02
C GLU A 61 -20.06 -20.97 0.15
N GLN A 62 -20.30 -20.81 -1.14
CA GLN A 62 -19.34 -20.22 -2.08
C GLN A 62 -19.58 -18.71 -2.21
N LEU A 63 -18.55 -17.98 -2.61
CA LEU A 63 -18.69 -16.56 -2.90
C LEU A 63 -19.74 -16.33 -3.99
N THR A 64 -20.67 -15.43 -3.72
CA THR A 64 -21.58 -14.90 -4.75
C THR A 64 -20.80 -14.06 -5.75
N ALA A 65 -21.34 -13.85 -6.94
CA ALA A 65 -20.74 -12.97 -7.95
C ALA A 65 -20.51 -11.54 -7.42
N GLN A 66 -21.40 -11.04 -6.55
CA GLN A 66 -21.28 -9.73 -5.94
C GLN A 66 -20.13 -9.67 -4.92
N GLU A 67 -20.01 -10.66 -4.05
CA GLU A 67 -18.93 -10.74 -3.06
C GLU A 67 -17.57 -10.88 -3.76
N PHE A 68 -17.49 -11.75 -4.77
CA PHE A 68 -16.27 -11.89 -5.57
C PHE A 68 -15.90 -10.58 -6.25
N GLY A 69 -16.85 -9.90 -6.91
CA GLY A 69 -16.59 -8.62 -7.56
C GLY A 69 -16.09 -7.55 -6.58
N SER A 70 -16.69 -7.47 -5.39
CA SER A 70 -16.28 -6.54 -4.33
C SER A 70 -14.89 -6.88 -3.80
N PHE A 71 -14.59 -8.16 -3.58
CA PHE A 71 -13.29 -8.62 -3.10
C PHE A 71 -12.19 -8.44 -4.15
N PHE A 72 -12.50 -8.66 -5.43
CA PHE A 72 -11.58 -8.41 -6.54
C PHE A 72 -11.17 -6.94 -6.58
N ILE A 73 -12.14 -6.01 -6.51
CA ILE A 73 -11.85 -4.57 -6.45
C ILE A 73 -10.94 -4.26 -5.26
N LEU A 74 -11.26 -4.79 -4.07
CA LEU A 74 -10.46 -4.59 -2.88
C LEU A 74 -9.00 -5.05 -3.07
N LEU A 75 -8.79 -6.26 -3.57
CA LEU A 75 -7.44 -6.81 -3.78
C LEU A 75 -6.65 -6.00 -4.79
N VAL A 76 -7.25 -5.64 -5.91
CA VAL A 76 -6.56 -4.91 -6.98
C VAL A 76 -6.22 -3.49 -6.55
N VAL A 77 -7.15 -2.80 -5.91
CA VAL A 77 -6.96 -1.43 -5.41
C VAL A 77 -5.91 -1.41 -4.30
N ALA A 78 -6.00 -2.33 -3.34
CA ALA A 78 -5.07 -2.38 -2.22
C ALA A 78 -3.64 -2.78 -2.63
N GLY A 79 -3.50 -3.71 -3.59
CA GLY A 79 -2.20 -4.28 -3.97
C GLY A 79 -1.42 -3.43 -4.97
N ASN A 80 -2.09 -2.68 -5.85
CA ASN A 80 -1.40 -1.98 -6.93
C ASN A 80 -0.74 -0.68 -6.45
N GLU A 81 -1.53 0.25 -5.90
CA GLU A 81 -1.07 1.61 -5.62
C GLU A 81 -0.14 1.70 -4.41
N THR A 82 -0.39 0.91 -3.37
CA THR A 82 0.36 1.02 -2.12
C THR A 82 1.81 0.57 -2.28
N THR A 83 2.05 -0.57 -2.93
CA THR A 83 3.40 -1.08 -3.19
C THR A 83 4.16 -0.18 -4.18
N ARG A 84 3.49 0.29 -5.24
CA ARG A 84 4.08 1.27 -6.18
C ARG A 84 4.54 2.53 -5.46
N ASN A 85 3.69 3.08 -4.59
CA ASN A 85 4.04 4.28 -3.82
C ASN A 85 5.15 4.02 -2.81
N ALA A 86 5.19 2.85 -2.14
CA ALA A 86 6.30 2.47 -1.28
C ALA A 86 7.64 2.47 -2.04
N ILE A 87 7.68 1.88 -3.25
CA ILE A 87 8.86 1.86 -4.11
C ILE A 87 9.27 3.28 -4.51
N SER A 88 8.31 4.12 -4.92
CA SER A 88 8.56 5.49 -5.34
C SER A 88 9.13 6.34 -4.20
N HIS A 89 8.54 6.26 -3.00
CA HIS A 89 9.06 6.92 -1.79
C HIS A 89 10.43 6.38 -1.38
N GLY A 90 10.63 5.06 -1.49
CA GLY A 90 11.91 4.43 -1.22
C GLY A 90 13.01 4.95 -2.15
N MET A 91 12.73 5.05 -3.45
CA MET A 91 13.69 5.58 -4.42
C MET A 91 14.00 7.06 -4.17
N LYS A 92 12.98 7.86 -3.82
CA LYS A 92 13.19 9.26 -3.40
C LYS A 92 14.07 9.35 -2.16
N ALA A 93 13.77 8.56 -1.12
CA ALA A 93 14.56 8.52 0.11
C ALA A 93 16.01 8.11 -0.16
N LEU A 94 16.26 7.07 -0.97
CA LEU A 94 17.61 6.64 -1.33
C LEU A 94 18.37 7.67 -2.20
N THR A 95 17.66 8.57 -2.85
CA THR A 95 18.27 9.70 -3.55
C THR A 95 18.64 10.82 -2.58
N ASP A 96 17.75 11.13 -1.62
CA ASP A 96 17.97 12.18 -0.61
C ASP A 96 19.02 11.77 0.44
N PHE A 97 19.16 10.47 0.69
CA PHE A 97 20.11 9.87 1.63
C PHE A 97 21.08 8.90 0.92
N PRO A 98 22.02 9.41 0.10
CA PRO A 98 22.87 8.58 -0.76
C PRO A 98 23.78 7.62 0.01
N ASP A 99 24.19 7.97 1.22
CA ASP A 99 24.90 7.07 2.13
C ASP A 99 24.06 5.86 2.57
N GLN A 100 22.75 6.01 2.75
CA GLN A 100 21.86 4.91 3.04
C GLN A 100 21.67 4.00 1.82
N LYS A 101 21.66 4.59 0.62
CA LYS A 101 21.67 3.81 -0.64
C LYS A 101 22.96 3.00 -0.76
N ALA A 102 24.12 3.59 -0.50
CA ALA A 102 25.40 2.92 -0.56
C ALA A 102 25.43 1.75 0.43
N ILE A 103 25.08 1.96 1.71
CA ILE A 103 25.04 0.93 2.74
C ILE A 103 24.18 -0.27 2.29
N TRP A 104 22.98 -0.03 1.77
CA TRP A 104 22.09 -1.12 1.35
C TRP A 104 22.60 -1.83 0.11
N PHE A 105 23.07 -1.09 -0.91
CA PHE A 105 23.51 -1.69 -2.17
C PHE A 105 24.84 -2.42 -2.06
N ASP A 106 25.71 -2.03 -1.13
CA ASP A 106 26.99 -2.71 -0.85
C ASP A 106 26.77 -4.06 -0.15
N ASP A 107 25.80 -4.17 0.76
CA ASP A 107 25.43 -5.43 1.40
C ASP A 107 23.90 -5.59 1.39
N PHE A 108 23.40 -5.90 0.20
CA PHE A 108 21.98 -5.95 -0.09
C PHE A 108 21.24 -6.98 0.75
N ASP A 109 21.76 -8.19 0.85
CA ASP A 109 21.12 -9.30 1.55
C ASP A 109 21.04 -9.06 3.06
N ALA A 110 22.10 -8.51 3.65
CA ALA A 110 22.14 -8.20 5.08
C ALA A 110 21.12 -7.12 5.47
N HIS A 111 20.88 -6.15 4.60
CA HIS A 111 20.06 -4.98 4.93
C HIS A 111 18.66 -5.00 4.31
N SER A 112 18.34 -5.88 3.36
CA SER A 112 17.06 -5.84 2.64
C SER A 112 15.84 -5.92 3.55
N LYS A 113 15.89 -6.74 4.60
CA LYS A 113 14.77 -6.87 5.53
C LYS A 113 14.48 -5.56 6.28
N THR A 114 15.51 -4.92 6.81
CA THR A 114 15.38 -3.67 7.56
C THR A 114 15.09 -2.49 6.63
N ALA A 115 15.75 -2.42 5.47
CA ALA A 115 15.52 -1.39 4.47
C ALA A 115 14.08 -1.36 3.95
N VAL A 116 13.48 -2.51 3.69
CA VAL A 116 12.08 -2.60 3.24
C VAL A 116 11.10 -2.13 4.32
N GLU A 117 11.32 -2.52 5.59
CA GLU A 117 10.50 -2.01 6.70
C GLU A 117 10.66 -0.48 6.87
N GLU A 118 11.87 0.04 6.72
CA GLU A 118 12.14 1.47 6.80
C GLU A 118 11.50 2.23 5.63
N ILE A 119 11.50 1.70 4.41
CA ILE A 119 10.79 2.27 3.26
C ILE A 119 9.29 2.38 3.55
N VAL A 120 8.68 1.32 4.10
CA VAL A 120 7.24 1.32 4.43
C VAL A 120 6.95 2.30 5.57
N ARG A 121 7.80 2.36 6.61
CA ARG A 121 7.71 3.34 7.69
C ARG A 121 7.81 4.77 7.15
N TRP A 122 8.81 5.03 6.32
CA TRP A 122 9.11 6.34 5.77
C TRP A 122 8.04 6.83 4.79
N GLY A 123 7.67 6.00 3.84
CA GLY A 123 6.67 6.32 2.82
C GLY A 123 5.24 6.31 3.35
N THR A 124 4.93 5.41 4.27
CA THR A 124 3.58 5.21 4.82
C THR A 124 2.50 5.39 3.75
N PRO A 125 2.39 4.47 2.76
CA PRO A 125 1.53 4.65 1.58
C PRO A 125 0.06 4.89 1.91
N VAL A 126 -0.44 4.29 2.98
CA VAL A 126 -1.77 4.54 3.54
C VAL A 126 -1.64 5.51 4.70
N ILE A 127 -2.27 6.68 4.60
CA ILE A 127 -2.13 7.76 5.57
C ILE A 127 -2.89 7.44 6.86
N HIS A 128 -4.14 6.92 6.74
CA HIS A 128 -4.98 6.63 7.90
C HIS A 128 -6.02 5.55 7.63
N PHE A 129 -6.52 4.96 8.70
CA PHE A 129 -7.77 4.20 8.70
C PHE A 129 -8.68 4.67 9.83
N ARG A 130 -9.98 4.41 9.67
CA ARG A 130 -11.01 4.76 10.63
C ARG A 130 -11.63 3.52 11.25
N ARG A 131 -12.00 3.61 12.52
CA ARG A 131 -12.89 2.66 13.21
C ARG A 131 -14.10 3.42 13.73
N THR A 132 -15.19 2.68 13.97
CA THR A 132 -16.37 3.20 14.67
C THR A 132 -16.49 2.38 15.96
N ALA A 133 -16.62 3.06 17.10
CA ALA A 133 -16.82 2.40 18.37
C ALA A 133 -18.16 1.66 18.38
N THR A 134 -18.17 0.39 18.76
CA THR A 134 -19.40 -0.42 18.87
C THR A 134 -20.07 -0.27 20.22
N GLU A 135 -19.33 0.17 21.21
CA GLU A 135 -19.77 0.43 22.60
C GLU A 135 -18.98 1.59 23.18
N ASP A 136 -19.42 2.13 24.31
CA ASP A 136 -18.69 3.15 25.04
C ASP A 136 -17.34 2.58 25.49
N THR A 137 -16.27 3.31 25.25
CA THR A 137 -14.90 2.88 25.56
C THR A 137 -14.02 4.07 25.92
N GLU A 138 -12.74 3.83 26.17
CA GLU A 138 -11.76 4.87 26.48
C GLU A 138 -10.44 4.58 25.75
N ILE A 139 -9.80 5.62 25.24
CA ILE A 139 -8.45 5.56 24.69
C ILE A 139 -7.58 6.61 25.38
N ALA A 140 -6.58 6.17 26.13
CA ALA A 140 -5.63 7.03 26.84
C ALA A 140 -6.30 8.10 27.73
N GLY A 141 -7.37 7.73 28.44
CA GLY A 141 -8.14 8.63 29.32
C GLY A 141 -9.19 9.48 28.59
N GLN A 142 -9.30 9.38 27.27
CA GLN A 142 -10.33 10.07 26.49
C GLN A 142 -11.54 9.16 26.30
N PRO A 143 -12.72 9.53 26.82
CA PRO A 143 -13.96 8.79 26.58
C PRO A 143 -14.35 8.80 25.09
N ILE A 144 -14.82 7.69 24.61
CA ILE A 144 -15.32 7.49 23.23
C ILE A 144 -16.70 6.84 23.34
N ALA A 145 -17.73 7.51 22.86
CA ALA A 145 -19.09 6.96 22.90
C ALA A 145 -19.33 5.97 21.74
N ALA A 146 -20.27 5.05 21.93
CA ALA A 146 -20.75 4.17 20.87
C ALA A 146 -21.18 4.99 19.64
N GLY A 147 -20.75 4.57 18.46
CA GLY A 147 -21.00 5.26 17.19
C GLY A 147 -19.97 6.34 16.82
N GLU A 148 -19.14 6.79 17.75
CA GLU A 148 -18.06 7.74 17.46
C GLU A 148 -16.95 7.12 16.60
N LYS A 149 -16.26 8.00 15.88
CA LYS A 149 -15.23 7.61 14.89
C LYS A 149 -13.84 7.90 15.42
N VAL A 150 -13.00 6.89 15.41
CA VAL A 150 -11.59 6.98 15.77
C VAL A 150 -10.74 6.84 14.50
N VAL A 151 -9.92 7.84 14.23
CA VAL A 151 -9.00 7.84 13.07
C VAL A 151 -7.59 7.56 13.55
N MET A 152 -6.98 6.54 12.97
CA MET A 152 -5.59 6.14 13.23
C MET A 152 -4.68 6.71 12.14
N TRP A 153 -3.87 7.71 12.47
CA TRP A 153 -2.93 8.34 11.54
C TRP A 153 -1.62 7.55 11.50
N TYR A 154 -1.45 6.71 10.50
CA TYR A 154 -0.29 5.83 10.37
C TYR A 154 1.02 6.59 10.17
N ASN A 155 1.01 7.66 9.40
CA ASN A 155 2.18 8.51 9.21
C ASN A 155 2.62 9.21 10.51
N SER A 156 1.69 9.58 11.38
CA SER A 156 2.01 10.11 12.72
C SER A 156 2.59 9.01 13.61
N GLY A 157 1.95 7.83 13.65
CA GLY A 157 2.45 6.70 14.44
C GLY A 157 3.82 6.22 14.00
N ASN A 158 4.10 6.20 12.70
CA ASN A 158 5.41 5.85 12.14
C ASN A 158 6.51 6.93 12.39
N ARG A 159 6.13 8.07 12.97
CA ARG A 159 7.03 9.15 13.36
C ARG A 159 6.93 9.56 14.83
N ASP A 160 6.31 8.72 15.64
CA ASP A 160 6.19 8.95 17.09
C ASP A 160 7.57 8.79 17.74
N ASP A 161 8.11 9.87 18.31
CA ASP A 161 9.42 9.91 18.98
C ASP A 161 9.45 9.16 20.31
N ARG A 162 8.28 8.81 20.86
CA ARG A 162 8.18 7.91 22.02
C ARG A 162 8.39 6.44 21.64
N VAL A 163 8.31 6.12 20.34
CA VAL A 163 8.39 4.77 19.80
C VAL A 163 9.65 4.59 18.96
N PHE A 164 9.94 5.55 18.08
CA PHE A 164 11.08 5.48 17.17
C PHE A 164 12.15 6.50 17.55
N GLU A 165 13.35 6.04 17.79
CA GLU A 165 14.51 6.92 17.93
C GLU A 165 14.80 7.61 16.59
N ASN A 166 14.99 8.95 16.62
CA ASN A 166 15.24 9.77 15.44
C ASN A 166 14.22 9.49 14.30
N PRO A 167 12.90 9.67 14.52
CA PRO A 167 11.86 9.23 13.59
C PRO A 167 11.90 9.94 12.23
N TYR A 168 12.55 11.09 12.14
CA TYR A 168 12.74 11.87 10.92
C TYR A 168 14.07 11.61 10.21
N THR A 169 14.80 10.57 10.62
CA THR A 169 15.98 10.07 9.92
C THR A 169 15.62 8.79 9.19
N PHE A 170 15.94 8.71 7.89
CA PHE A 170 15.84 7.48 7.12
C PHE A 170 17.09 6.65 7.35
N ASP A 171 16.94 5.41 7.86
CA ASP A 171 18.04 4.50 8.16
C ASP A 171 17.69 3.08 7.74
N VAL A 172 18.34 2.57 6.70
CA VAL A 172 18.14 1.22 6.16
C VAL A 172 18.50 0.10 7.14
N ARG A 173 19.21 0.42 8.22
CA ARG A 173 19.60 -0.52 9.29
C ARG A 173 18.71 -0.40 10.52
N ARG A 174 17.65 0.43 10.45
CA ARG A 174 16.74 0.58 11.59
C ARG A 174 16.21 -0.78 12.02
N GLU A 175 16.38 -1.09 13.30
CA GLU A 175 15.86 -2.33 13.87
C GLU A 175 14.34 -2.44 13.64
N PRO A 176 13.84 -3.64 13.29
CA PRO A 176 12.43 -3.82 12.97
C PRO A 176 11.51 -3.81 14.20
N HIS A 177 12.05 -3.59 15.38
CA HIS A 177 11.33 -3.44 16.63
C HIS A 177 11.72 -2.13 17.34
N PRO A 178 10.72 -1.29 17.67
CA PRO A 178 9.28 -1.46 17.44
C PRO A 178 8.92 -1.50 15.95
N ALA A 179 7.93 -2.31 15.58
CA ALA A 179 7.52 -2.48 14.21
C ALA A 179 6.81 -1.21 13.69
N GLN A 180 7.06 -0.87 12.43
CA GLN A 180 6.28 0.14 11.73
C GLN A 180 4.81 -0.31 11.57
N ILE A 181 3.89 0.62 11.44
CA ILE A 181 2.45 0.36 11.39
C ILE A 181 1.82 0.58 10.00
N GLY A 182 2.61 0.76 8.95
CA GLY A 182 2.10 0.95 7.58
C GLY A 182 1.31 -0.26 7.05
N PHE A 183 1.53 -1.45 7.62
CA PHE A 183 0.73 -2.65 7.37
C PHE A 183 -0.40 -2.86 8.39
N GLY A 184 -0.61 -1.93 9.30
CA GLY A 184 -1.46 -2.09 10.47
C GLY A 184 -0.70 -2.67 11.67
N ALA A 185 -1.34 -2.64 12.85
CA ALA A 185 -0.74 -3.03 14.13
C ALA A 185 -1.22 -4.41 14.64
N GLY A 186 -1.62 -5.30 13.73
CA GLY A 186 -2.15 -6.62 14.07
C GLY A 186 -3.68 -6.68 14.00
N GLY A 187 -4.25 -7.82 14.43
CA GLY A 187 -5.69 -8.09 14.36
C GLY A 187 -6.17 -8.49 12.94
N PRO A 188 -7.50 -8.64 12.74
CA PRO A 188 -8.07 -9.17 11.51
C PRO A 188 -7.87 -8.26 10.28
N HIS A 189 -7.54 -6.99 10.49
CA HIS A 189 -7.25 -6.03 9.42
C HIS A 189 -5.76 -5.81 9.16
N PHE A 190 -4.87 -6.63 9.73
CA PHE A 190 -3.46 -6.63 9.31
C PHE A 190 -3.37 -6.87 7.80
N CYS A 191 -2.50 -6.16 7.13
CA CYS A 191 -2.39 -6.22 5.67
C CYS A 191 -2.22 -7.65 5.15
N LEU A 192 -3.19 -8.15 4.39
CA LEU A 192 -3.17 -9.48 3.79
C LEU A 192 -1.97 -9.65 2.84
N GLY A 193 -1.64 -8.60 2.08
CA GLY A 193 -0.55 -8.56 1.11
C GLY A 193 0.82 -8.21 1.68
N ALA A 194 0.98 -8.09 3.01
CA ALA A 194 2.23 -7.59 3.60
C ALA A 194 3.48 -8.36 3.17
N ASN A 195 3.39 -9.69 3.06
CA ASN A 195 4.52 -10.52 2.64
C ASN A 195 4.83 -10.35 1.14
N LEU A 196 3.78 -10.23 0.31
CA LEU A 196 3.93 -9.99 -1.12
C LEU A 196 4.55 -8.60 -1.37
N ALA A 197 4.04 -7.56 -0.72
CA ALA A 197 4.58 -6.21 -0.84
C ALA A 197 6.07 -6.14 -0.44
N ARG A 198 6.45 -6.79 0.67
CA ARG A 198 7.87 -6.90 1.08
C ARG A 198 8.71 -7.56 -0.01
N ARG A 199 8.21 -8.63 -0.59
CA ARG A 199 8.90 -9.34 -1.66
C ARG A 199 9.03 -8.49 -2.91
N GLU A 200 7.97 -7.82 -3.34
CA GLU A 200 7.97 -6.94 -4.50
C GLU A 200 8.94 -5.77 -4.34
N ILE A 201 8.93 -5.11 -3.19
CA ILE A 201 9.85 -4.02 -2.89
C ILE A 201 11.30 -4.53 -2.92
N THR A 202 11.58 -5.67 -2.27
CA THR A 202 12.93 -6.26 -2.27
C THR A 202 13.41 -6.55 -3.69
N VAL A 203 12.61 -7.27 -4.50
CA VAL A 203 13.00 -7.66 -5.85
C VAL A 203 13.17 -6.43 -6.76
N MET A 204 12.32 -5.42 -6.62
CA MET A 204 12.45 -4.19 -7.39
C MET A 204 13.78 -3.48 -7.12
N PHE A 205 14.16 -3.32 -5.84
CA PHE A 205 15.43 -2.67 -5.50
C PHE A 205 16.65 -3.52 -5.82
N ASP A 206 16.55 -4.85 -5.78
CA ASP A 206 17.61 -5.75 -6.25
C ASP A 206 17.87 -5.57 -7.75
N VAL A 207 16.81 -5.55 -8.56
CA VAL A 207 16.92 -5.29 -10.00
C VAL A 207 17.43 -3.87 -10.29
N ILE A 208 17.01 -2.86 -9.53
CA ILE A 208 17.53 -1.49 -9.66
C ILE A 208 19.03 -1.47 -9.33
N ARG A 209 19.45 -2.09 -8.24
CA ARG A 209 20.86 -2.17 -7.85
C ARG A 209 21.72 -2.81 -8.95
N GLU A 210 21.23 -3.88 -9.56
CA GLU A 210 21.97 -4.62 -10.58
C GLU A 210 22.00 -3.91 -11.94
N ARG A 211 20.87 -3.35 -12.37
CA ARG A 211 20.70 -2.87 -13.76
C ARG A 211 20.81 -1.35 -13.91
N LEU A 212 20.47 -0.62 -12.86
CA LEU A 212 20.38 0.84 -12.83
C LEU A 212 20.97 1.42 -11.53
N PRO A 213 22.22 1.05 -11.15
CA PRO A 213 22.79 1.46 -9.87
C PRO A 213 22.89 2.98 -9.70
N SER A 214 23.01 3.72 -10.79
CA SER A 214 23.05 5.19 -10.81
C SER A 214 21.68 5.85 -10.82
N LEU A 215 20.57 5.09 -10.83
CA LEU A 215 19.22 5.64 -10.82
C LEU A 215 19.05 6.61 -9.63
N ARG A 216 18.58 7.81 -9.96
CA ARG A 216 18.31 8.89 -8.99
C ARG A 216 17.11 9.70 -9.41
N ILE A 217 16.44 10.29 -8.44
CA ILE A 217 15.36 11.24 -8.67
C ILE A 217 15.96 12.59 -8.98
N THR A 218 15.42 13.29 -9.99
CA THR A 218 16.00 14.54 -10.52
C THR A 218 15.13 15.78 -10.28
N GLY A 219 13.93 15.60 -9.75
CA GLY A 219 13.00 16.71 -9.50
C GLY A 219 12.13 16.43 -8.28
N GLU A 220 11.32 17.42 -7.91
CA GLU A 220 10.34 17.24 -6.86
C GLU A 220 9.21 16.31 -7.33
N PRO A 221 8.75 15.38 -6.48
CA PRO A 221 7.60 14.55 -6.78
C PRO A 221 6.32 15.36 -7.01
N ASP A 222 5.54 14.99 -8.01
CA ASP A 222 4.16 15.46 -8.13
C ASP A 222 3.27 14.54 -7.31
N TYR A 223 2.82 15.02 -6.16
CA TYR A 223 2.06 14.24 -5.21
C TYR A 223 0.58 14.14 -5.58
N LEU A 224 -0.02 13.00 -5.24
CA LEU A 224 -1.45 12.77 -5.34
C LEU A 224 -2.20 13.66 -4.32
N GLN A 225 -3.24 14.35 -4.78
CA GLN A 225 -4.14 15.09 -3.89
C GLN A 225 -5.12 14.12 -3.21
N SER A 226 -4.68 13.45 -2.17
CA SER A 226 -5.46 12.46 -1.43
C SER A 226 -5.20 12.59 0.08
N GLY A 227 -6.28 12.55 0.87
CA GLY A 227 -6.19 12.42 2.32
C GLY A 227 -5.97 10.97 2.78
N PHE A 228 -6.09 9.99 1.88
CA PHE A 228 -6.03 8.56 2.20
C PHE A 228 -4.74 7.89 1.74
N ILE A 229 -4.26 8.20 0.54
CA ILE A 229 -3.04 7.63 -0.04
C ILE A 229 -1.95 8.68 -0.11
N ASN A 230 -0.78 8.38 0.45
CA ASN A 230 0.45 9.15 0.26
C ASN A 230 1.07 8.76 -1.08
N GLY A 231 0.45 9.23 -2.17
CA GLY A 231 0.77 8.83 -3.52
C GLY A 231 1.70 9.79 -4.23
N ILE A 232 2.49 9.26 -5.15
CA ILE A 232 3.30 10.02 -6.11
C ILE A 232 2.76 9.74 -7.51
N LYS A 233 2.26 10.79 -8.19
CA LYS A 233 1.73 10.72 -9.55
C LYS A 233 2.85 10.63 -10.59
N ARG A 234 3.85 11.50 -10.43
CA ARG A 234 4.99 11.62 -11.36
C ARG A 234 6.28 11.80 -10.58
N LEU A 235 7.30 11.08 -10.99
CA LEU A 235 8.61 11.10 -10.37
C LEU A 235 9.68 11.08 -11.47
N GLN A 236 10.30 12.25 -11.72
CA GLN A 236 11.36 12.35 -12.71
C GLN A 236 12.63 11.67 -12.20
N CYS A 237 13.26 10.88 -13.05
CA CYS A 237 14.48 10.19 -12.71
C CYS A 237 15.49 10.23 -13.85
N ALA A 238 16.76 9.99 -13.52
CA ALA A 238 17.86 9.82 -14.47
C ALA A 238 18.75 8.66 -14.02
N TRP A 239 19.44 8.10 -14.98
CA TRP A 239 20.50 7.09 -14.79
C TRP A 239 21.58 7.31 -15.86
N ASP A 240 22.77 6.85 -15.60
CA ASP A 240 23.93 6.91 -16.51
C ASP A 240 24.13 5.58 -17.21
#